data_ea231eb3b29761d9f021a090e4233163
#
_entry.id   ea231eb3b29761d9f021a090e4233163
#
_cell.length_a   1.000
_cell.length_b   1.000
_cell.length_c   1.000
_cell.angle_alpha   90.00
_cell.angle_beta   90.00
_cell.angle_gamma   90.00
#
_symmetry.space_group_name_H-M   'P 1'
#
loop_
_entity.id
_entity.type
_entity.pdbx_description
1 polymer ?
#
loop_
_entity_poly.entity_id
_entity_poly.type
_entity_poly.pdbx_seq_one_letter_code
_entity_poly.pdbx_strand_id
1 'polypeptide(L)'
;MIFFKTFLPLIAPNLSLDDILADDNDGVLNGNLLEFKLRVNDLNAVLFQCVKYLSALRIKGKPVPANVIIVDLNAEQAYFYQSADYLADIEKVYEGGASKANAGFIGQPYLEKYAYGVDQLAVTKLIARLKQNEFTRIHIDENCIVGWATAFYKAVPTARKEDFIGDDTGKHKTIGEIRNPSVFAEYIHPYTGATNVKFQYLMDKLNDTLQKKNLGAFYTPEVYAEKSHELLRMAIDRVPAG
;
A
#
# COMPACT_ATOMS: atom_id res chain seq x y z
N MET A 1 -21.12 -8.40 -11.35
CA MET A 1 -21.31 -9.70 -10.69
C MET A 1 -21.33 -10.93 -11.62
N ILE A 2 -21.79 -10.80 -12.88
CA ILE A 2 -21.78 -11.90 -13.89
C ILE A 2 -20.35 -12.37 -14.17
N PHE A 3 -19.40 -11.46 -14.33
CA PHE A 3 -17.98 -11.78 -14.56
C PHE A 3 -17.42 -12.76 -13.52
N PHE A 4 -17.53 -12.43 -12.24
CA PHE A 4 -17.05 -13.34 -11.18
C PHE A 4 -17.79 -14.68 -11.14
N LYS A 5 -19.10 -14.70 -11.36
CA LYS A 5 -19.86 -15.95 -11.41
C LYS A 5 -19.38 -16.87 -12.54
N THR A 6 -18.94 -16.28 -13.64
CA THR A 6 -18.46 -17.04 -14.81
C THR A 6 -17.01 -17.48 -14.64
N PHE A 7 -16.13 -16.59 -14.17
CA PHE A 7 -14.69 -16.83 -14.19
C PHE A 7 -14.13 -17.35 -12.85
N LEU A 8 -14.68 -16.94 -11.70
CA LEU A 8 -14.15 -17.32 -10.39
C LEU A 8 -14.07 -18.83 -10.17
N PRO A 9 -15.11 -19.64 -10.50
CA PRO A 9 -15.03 -21.10 -10.34
C PRO A 9 -13.93 -21.76 -11.18
N LEU A 10 -13.54 -21.12 -12.30
CA LEU A 10 -12.52 -21.63 -13.22
C LEU A 10 -11.10 -21.23 -12.80
N ILE A 11 -10.96 -20.16 -12.01
CA ILE A 11 -9.69 -19.53 -11.68
C ILE A 11 -9.30 -19.85 -10.24
N ALA A 12 -10.21 -19.71 -9.31
CA ALA A 12 -9.98 -19.86 -7.87
C ALA A 12 -11.22 -20.47 -7.18
N PRO A 13 -11.47 -21.79 -7.36
CA PRO A 13 -12.69 -22.44 -6.87
C PRO A 13 -12.85 -22.43 -5.34
N ASN A 14 -11.76 -22.17 -4.62
CA ASN A 14 -11.74 -22.16 -3.16
C ASN A 14 -11.90 -20.74 -2.56
N LEU A 15 -11.98 -19.69 -3.38
CA LEU A 15 -12.16 -18.31 -2.93
C LEU A 15 -13.62 -17.90 -3.05
N SER A 16 -14.09 -17.16 -2.05
CA SER A 16 -15.38 -16.47 -2.10
C SER A 16 -15.23 -15.08 -2.74
N LEU A 17 -16.34 -14.49 -3.12
CA LEU A 17 -16.35 -13.12 -3.62
C LEU A 17 -15.90 -12.13 -2.52
N ASP A 18 -16.26 -12.38 -1.27
CA ASP A 18 -15.91 -11.54 -0.13
C ASP A 18 -14.41 -11.51 0.14
N ASP A 19 -13.71 -12.65 -0.08
CA ASP A 19 -12.25 -12.72 0.03
C ASP A 19 -11.55 -11.82 -1.01
N ILE A 20 -12.16 -11.65 -2.18
CA ILE A 20 -11.60 -10.85 -3.28
C ILE A 20 -11.84 -9.35 -3.06
N LEU A 21 -13.00 -8.99 -2.49
CA LEU A 21 -13.44 -7.60 -2.32
C LEU A 21 -13.01 -6.96 -0.99
N ALA A 22 -12.13 -7.61 -0.22
CA ALA A 22 -11.78 -7.20 1.14
C ALA A 22 -11.04 -5.87 1.28
N ASP A 23 -10.51 -5.27 0.20
CA ASP A 23 -9.54 -4.17 0.25
C ASP A 23 -10.03 -2.81 -0.28
N ASP A 24 -11.32 -2.51 -0.21
CA ASP A 24 -11.90 -1.25 -0.72
C ASP A 24 -11.65 -0.98 -2.22
N ASN A 25 -11.36 -2.01 -2.99
CA ASN A 25 -11.27 -2.01 -4.45
C ASN A 25 -12.23 -3.07 -5.01
N ASP A 26 -12.39 -3.11 -6.33
CA ASP A 26 -13.29 -4.09 -6.96
C ASP A 26 -12.77 -5.53 -6.88
N GLY A 27 -11.50 -5.72 -6.52
CA GLY A 27 -10.94 -7.00 -6.14
C GLY A 27 -9.47 -7.22 -6.50
N VAL A 28 -8.79 -8.03 -5.70
CA VAL A 28 -7.47 -8.58 -6.01
C VAL A 28 -7.58 -10.10 -6.11
N LEU A 29 -7.18 -10.65 -7.25
CA LEU A 29 -7.23 -12.08 -7.52
C LEU A 29 -5.94 -12.57 -8.17
N ASN A 30 -5.20 -13.46 -7.50
CA ASN A 30 -3.97 -14.06 -8.03
C ASN A 30 -3.01 -13.02 -8.64
N GLY A 31 -2.63 -11.98 -7.87
CA GLY A 31 -1.70 -10.97 -8.37
C GLY A 31 -2.26 -10.07 -9.50
N ASN A 32 -3.58 -10.06 -9.67
CA ASN A 32 -4.28 -9.16 -10.58
C ASN A 32 -5.19 -8.23 -9.79
N LEU A 33 -5.03 -6.91 -9.95
CA LEU A 33 -6.01 -5.93 -9.52
C LEU A 33 -7.11 -5.87 -10.59
N LEU A 34 -8.35 -6.11 -10.17
CA LEU A 34 -9.53 -6.04 -11.03
C LEU A 34 -10.30 -4.75 -10.74
N GLU A 35 -10.65 -4.02 -11.78
CA GLU A 35 -11.50 -2.83 -11.69
C GLU A 35 -12.65 -2.96 -12.66
N PHE A 36 -13.88 -2.93 -12.15
CA PHE A 36 -15.11 -3.11 -12.94
C PHE A 36 -15.80 -1.79 -13.19
N LYS A 37 -16.13 -1.55 -14.45
CA LYS A 37 -16.98 -0.42 -14.86
C LYS A 37 -18.14 -0.95 -15.69
N LEU A 38 -19.33 -0.40 -15.46
CA LEU A 38 -20.46 -0.66 -16.37
C LEU A 38 -20.11 -0.24 -17.80
N ARG A 39 -19.43 0.92 -17.93
CA ARG A 39 -18.91 1.42 -19.20
C ARG A 39 -17.61 2.18 -18.93
N VAL A 40 -16.59 1.89 -19.69
CA VAL A 40 -15.32 2.61 -19.66
C VAL A 40 -15.37 3.75 -20.68
N ASN A 41 -15.53 4.98 -20.20
CA ASN A 41 -15.53 6.18 -21.05
C ASN A 41 -14.11 6.78 -21.19
N ASP A 42 -13.29 6.63 -20.18
CA ASP A 42 -11.91 7.12 -20.11
C ASP A 42 -11.02 6.08 -19.41
N LEU A 43 -10.29 5.33 -20.22
CA LEU A 43 -9.35 4.32 -19.74
C LEU A 43 -8.25 4.92 -18.86
N ASN A 44 -7.76 6.13 -19.21
CA ASN A 44 -6.68 6.77 -18.45
C ASN A 44 -7.15 7.15 -17.03
N ALA A 45 -8.37 7.65 -16.90
CA ALA A 45 -8.94 7.96 -15.59
C ALA A 45 -9.14 6.70 -14.73
N VAL A 46 -9.63 5.62 -15.32
CA VAL A 46 -9.81 4.33 -14.60
C VAL A 46 -8.47 3.71 -14.24
N LEU A 47 -7.50 3.76 -15.14
CA LEU A 47 -6.15 3.27 -14.87
C LEU A 47 -5.48 4.05 -13.73
N PHE A 48 -5.65 5.37 -13.69
CA PHE A 48 -5.14 6.18 -12.57
C PHE A 48 -5.80 5.81 -11.24
N GLN A 49 -7.09 5.48 -11.25
CA GLN A 49 -7.77 4.94 -10.08
C GLN A 49 -7.11 3.64 -9.61
N CYS A 50 -6.81 2.72 -10.53
CA CYS A 50 -6.09 1.48 -10.23
C CYS A 50 -4.70 1.74 -9.64
N VAL A 51 -3.92 2.66 -10.23
CA VAL A 51 -2.60 3.05 -9.70
C VAL A 51 -2.69 3.55 -8.26
N LYS A 52 -3.71 4.33 -7.91
CA LYS A 52 -3.94 4.77 -6.53
C LYS A 52 -4.31 3.61 -5.59
N TYR A 53 -5.04 2.62 -6.05
CA TYR A 53 -5.29 1.40 -5.28
C TYR A 53 -4.00 0.61 -5.03
N LEU A 54 -3.14 0.46 -6.04
CA LEU A 54 -1.84 -0.20 -5.88
C LEU A 54 -0.95 0.55 -4.89
N SER A 55 -0.92 1.89 -4.96
CA SER A 55 -0.23 2.73 -3.97
C SER A 55 -0.78 2.53 -2.55
N ALA A 56 -2.10 2.45 -2.40
CA ALA A 56 -2.73 2.19 -1.10
C ALA A 56 -2.38 0.79 -0.55
N LEU A 57 -2.33 -0.24 -1.39
CA LEU A 57 -1.88 -1.58 -1.00
C LEU A 57 -0.43 -1.54 -0.50
N ARG A 58 0.47 -0.88 -1.24
CA ARG A 58 1.86 -0.67 -0.84
C ARG A 58 1.98 -0.04 0.55
N ILE A 59 1.26 1.04 0.82
CA ILE A 59 1.28 1.75 2.12
C ILE A 59 0.69 0.87 3.24
N LYS A 60 -0.31 0.04 2.94
CA LYS A 60 -0.88 -0.92 3.89
C LYS A 60 0.03 -2.13 4.16
N GLY A 61 1.16 -2.25 3.48
CA GLY A 61 2.07 -3.40 3.60
C GLY A 61 1.56 -4.66 2.93
N LYS A 62 0.67 -4.52 1.96
CA LYS A 62 0.14 -5.65 1.19
C LYS A 62 0.95 -5.82 -0.10
N PRO A 63 1.08 -7.06 -0.60
CA PRO A 63 1.70 -7.30 -1.89
C PRO A 63 1.01 -6.51 -2.99
N VAL A 64 1.80 -5.87 -3.86
CA VAL A 64 1.26 -5.11 -4.99
C VAL A 64 1.09 -6.04 -6.19
N PRO A 65 -0.15 -6.24 -6.68
CA PRO A 65 -0.41 -7.06 -7.86
C PRO A 65 0.46 -6.68 -9.05
N ALA A 66 0.98 -7.68 -9.78
CA ALA A 66 1.78 -7.43 -10.98
C ALA A 66 0.94 -6.90 -12.15
N ASN A 67 -0.36 -7.18 -12.13
CA ASN A 67 -1.24 -6.89 -13.24
C ASN A 67 -2.44 -6.04 -12.82
N VAL A 68 -2.91 -5.22 -13.75
CA VAL A 68 -4.17 -4.48 -13.66
C VAL A 68 -5.06 -4.89 -14.83
N ILE A 69 -6.29 -5.26 -14.52
CA ILE A 69 -7.30 -5.62 -15.51
C ILE A 69 -8.53 -4.75 -15.31
N ILE A 70 -8.78 -3.86 -16.26
CA ILE A 70 -9.97 -3.01 -16.28
C ILE A 70 -11.04 -3.71 -17.14
N VAL A 71 -12.19 -3.94 -16.54
CA VAL A 71 -13.30 -4.66 -17.18
C VAL A 71 -14.44 -3.72 -17.51
N ASP A 72 -14.77 -3.59 -18.80
CA ASP A 72 -15.98 -2.94 -19.30
C ASP A 72 -17.08 -4.00 -19.43
N LEU A 73 -18.04 -3.94 -18.53
CA LEU A 73 -19.11 -4.95 -18.45
C LEU A 73 -20.09 -4.88 -19.61
N ASN A 74 -20.41 -3.68 -20.10
CA ASN A 74 -21.36 -3.50 -21.19
C ASN A 74 -20.74 -3.83 -22.55
N ALA A 75 -19.47 -3.53 -22.72
CA ALA A 75 -18.73 -3.86 -23.94
C ALA A 75 -18.23 -5.30 -23.96
N GLU A 76 -18.32 -6.02 -22.81
CA GLU A 76 -17.74 -7.36 -22.61
C GLU A 76 -16.27 -7.42 -23.02
N GLN A 77 -15.50 -6.41 -22.56
CA GLN A 77 -14.08 -6.24 -22.86
C GLN A 77 -13.27 -6.10 -21.59
N ALA A 78 -12.05 -6.63 -21.60
CA ALA A 78 -11.08 -6.42 -20.53
C ALA A 78 -9.79 -5.86 -21.13
N TYR A 79 -9.19 -4.90 -20.42
CA TYR A 79 -7.95 -4.22 -20.79
C TYR A 79 -6.86 -4.56 -19.79
N PHE A 80 -5.75 -5.04 -20.27
CA PHE A 80 -4.63 -5.52 -19.46
C PHE A 80 -3.48 -4.53 -19.45
N TYR A 81 -2.94 -4.29 -18.24
CA TYR A 81 -1.76 -3.46 -17.98
C TYR A 81 -0.82 -4.16 -17.01
N GLN A 82 0.46 -3.82 -17.04
CA GLN A 82 1.44 -4.26 -16.04
C GLN A 82 1.70 -3.15 -15.02
N SER A 83 1.66 -3.50 -13.74
CA SER A 83 1.93 -2.54 -12.64
C SER A 83 3.36 -2.01 -12.68
N ALA A 84 4.30 -2.80 -13.20
CA ALA A 84 5.70 -2.40 -13.34
C ALA A 84 5.90 -1.14 -14.20
N ASP A 85 5.02 -0.89 -15.18
CA ASP A 85 5.06 0.29 -16.03
C ASP A 85 4.69 1.59 -15.29
N TYR A 86 4.12 1.48 -14.08
CA TYR A 86 3.60 2.58 -13.27
C TYR A 86 4.28 2.69 -11.91
N LEU A 87 5.44 2.06 -11.70
CA LEU A 87 6.14 2.06 -10.40
C LEU A 87 6.34 3.47 -9.85
N ALA A 88 6.77 4.42 -10.67
CA ALA A 88 6.98 5.80 -10.24
C ALA A 88 5.71 6.50 -9.74
N ASP A 89 4.52 6.06 -10.20
CA ASP A 89 3.24 6.57 -9.74
C ASP A 89 2.70 5.75 -8.57
N ILE A 90 2.89 4.43 -8.56
CA ILE A 90 2.52 3.55 -7.43
C ILE A 90 3.29 3.93 -6.16
N GLU A 91 4.54 4.37 -6.30
CA GLU A 91 5.41 4.74 -5.18
C GLU A 91 5.14 6.15 -4.64
N LYS A 92 4.22 6.92 -5.23
CA LYS A 92 3.70 8.17 -4.68
C LYS A 92 2.65 7.92 -3.60
N VAL A 93 2.52 8.88 -2.70
CA VAL A 93 1.42 8.94 -1.72
C VAL A 93 0.34 9.85 -2.25
N TYR A 94 -0.89 9.34 -2.30
CA TYR A 94 -2.04 10.11 -2.77
C TYR A 94 -2.94 10.50 -1.60
N GLU A 95 -3.29 11.78 -1.54
CA GLU A 95 -4.27 12.29 -0.57
C GLU A 95 -5.68 12.20 -1.14
N GLY A 96 -6.59 11.67 -0.32
CA GLY A 96 -8.01 11.51 -0.66
C GLY A 96 -8.34 10.24 -1.41
N GLY A 97 -9.61 10.11 -1.80
CA GLY A 97 -10.15 8.89 -2.41
C GLY A 97 -9.58 8.58 -3.79
N ALA A 98 -9.59 7.31 -4.16
CA ALA A 98 -9.10 6.83 -5.45
C ALA A 98 -9.83 7.47 -6.65
N SER A 99 -11.08 7.88 -6.48
CA SER A 99 -11.90 8.54 -7.52
C SER A 99 -11.56 10.02 -7.75
N LYS A 100 -10.66 10.64 -6.96
CA LYS A 100 -10.22 12.02 -7.24
C LYS A 100 -9.62 12.16 -8.63
N ALA A 101 -9.84 13.34 -9.23
CA ALA A 101 -9.40 13.65 -10.58
C ALA A 101 -7.90 13.37 -10.80
N ASN A 102 -7.60 13.04 -12.03
CA ASN A 102 -6.27 12.81 -12.55
C ASN A 102 -5.38 14.07 -12.41
N ALA A 103 -4.36 14.02 -11.59
CA ALA A 103 -3.39 15.11 -11.37
C ALA A 103 -2.29 15.12 -12.46
N GLY A 104 -2.68 15.13 -13.74
CA GLY A 104 -1.73 15.09 -14.86
C GLY A 104 -1.18 13.71 -15.20
N PHE A 105 -1.77 12.64 -14.68
CA PHE A 105 -1.39 11.28 -15.01
C PHE A 105 -1.67 10.95 -16.48
N ILE A 106 -0.70 10.38 -17.16
CA ILE A 106 -0.80 9.89 -18.54
C ILE A 106 -0.34 8.43 -18.53
N GLY A 107 -1.32 7.53 -18.67
CA GLY A 107 -1.05 6.09 -18.74
C GLY A 107 -0.53 5.67 -20.11
N GLN A 108 0.23 4.58 -20.12
CA GLN A 108 0.60 3.90 -21.36
C GLN A 108 -0.65 3.23 -21.97
N PRO A 109 -0.65 2.94 -23.26
CA PRO A 109 -1.68 2.11 -23.87
C PRO A 109 -1.76 0.73 -23.17
N TYR A 110 -2.95 0.12 -23.18
CA TYR A 110 -3.07 -1.26 -22.70
C TYR A 110 -2.21 -2.22 -23.52
N LEU A 111 -1.66 -3.23 -22.86
CA LEU A 111 -0.81 -4.24 -23.52
C LEU A 111 -1.64 -5.23 -24.31
N GLU A 112 -2.75 -5.66 -23.75
CA GLU A 112 -3.67 -6.61 -24.37
C GLU A 112 -5.12 -6.20 -24.12
N LYS A 113 -5.99 -6.57 -25.07
CA LYS A 113 -7.44 -6.39 -24.98
C LYS A 113 -8.12 -7.72 -25.23
N TYR A 114 -9.04 -8.10 -24.36
CA TYR A 114 -9.81 -9.32 -24.42
C TYR A 114 -11.30 -9.03 -24.67
N ALA A 115 -11.82 -9.41 -25.83
CA ALA A 115 -13.25 -9.34 -26.15
C ALA A 115 -13.94 -10.63 -25.67
N TYR A 116 -14.12 -10.76 -24.35
CA TYR A 116 -14.54 -12.00 -23.71
C TYR A 116 -16.01 -12.38 -24.00
N GLY A 117 -16.81 -11.48 -24.51
CA GLY A 117 -18.21 -11.75 -24.89
C GLY A 117 -18.38 -12.49 -26.23
N VAL A 118 -17.38 -12.40 -27.13
CA VAL A 118 -17.51 -12.91 -28.52
C VAL A 118 -16.35 -13.80 -28.96
N ASP A 119 -15.21 -13.75 -28.30
CA ASP A 119 -13.99 -14.45 -28.71
C ASP A 119 -13.55 -15.48 -27.66
N GLN A 120 -13.75 -16.78 -27.99
CA GLN A 120 -13.36 -17.87 -27.12
C GLN A 120 -11.83 -17.95 -26.86
N LEU A 121 -11.02 -17.50 -27.81
CA LEU A 121 -9.57 -17.43 -27.61
C LEU A 121 -9.22 -16.31 -26.61
N ALA A 122 -9.89 -15.17 -26.69
CA ALA A 122 -9.76 -14.08 -25.72
C ALA A 122 -10.16 -14.53 -24.31
N VAL A 123 -11.24 -15.30 -24.17
CA VAL A 123 -11.65 -15.92 -22.89
C VAL A 123 -10.54 -16.81 -22.33
N THR A 124 -10.00 -17.70 -23.16
CA THR A 124 -8.91 -18.61 -22.73
C THR A 124 -7.67 -17.85 -22.26
N LYS A 125 -7.26 -16.81 -23.00
CA LYS A 125 -6.14 -15.96 -22.63
C LYS A 125 -6.40 -15.19 -21.34
N LEU A 126 -7.59 -14.62 -21.17
CA LEU A 126 -7.98 -13.90 -19.96
C LEU A 126 -7.95 -14.83 -18.74
N ILE A 127 -8.49 -16.06 -18.84
CA ILE A 127 -8.42 -17.07 -17.78
C ILE A 127 -6.95 -17.40 -17.44
N ALA A 128 -6.10 -17.60 -18.45
CA ALA A 128 -4.69 -17.88 -18.23
C ALA A 128 -4.00 -16.71 -17.48
N ARG A 129 -4.32 -15.46 -17.83
CA ARG A 129 -3.82 -14.26 -17.17
C ARG A 129 -4.28 -14.19 -15.72
N LEU A 130 -5.56 -14.41 -15.46
CA LEU A 130 -6.15 -14.37 -14.12
C LEU A 130 -5.65 -15.49 -13.18
N LYS A 131 -5.03 -16.54 -13.71
CA LYS A 131 -4.37 -17.61 -12.93
C LYS A 131 -2.92 -17.29 -12.52
N GLN A 132 -2.32 -16.26 -13.11
CA GLN A 132 -0.95 -15.86 -12.77
C GLN A 132 -0.95 -15.19 -11.39
N ASN A 133 -0.23 -15.79 -10.45
CA ASN A 133 -0.10 -15.25 -9.10
C ASN A 133 1.26 -14.53 -8.96
N GLU A 134 1.36 -13.36 -9.59
CA GLU A 134 2.58 -12.58 -9.66
C GLU A 134 2.39 -11.22 -8.98
N PHE A 135 3.46 -10.73 -8.35
CA PHE A 135 3.46 -9.45 -7.66
C PHE A 135 4.57 -8.54 -8.18
N THR A 136 4.33 -7.25 -8.13
CA THR A 136 5.33 -6.24 -8.51
C THR A 136 6.18 -5.91 -7.30
N ARG A 137 7.48 -5.99 -7.49
CA ARG A 137 8.46 -5.61 -6.49
C ARG A 137 8.55 -4.10 -6.39
N ILE A 138 8.39 -3.56 -5.19
CA ILE A 138 8.28 -2.12 -4.91
C ILE A 138 9.39 -1.62 -4.00
N HIS A 139 9.69 -0.32 -4.04
CA HIS A 139 10.51 0.35 -3.04
C HIS A 139 9.64 0.81 -1.87
N ILE A 140 10.19 0.66 -0.67
CA ILE A 140 9.58 1.09 0.58
C ILE A 140 10.20 2.42 0.98
N ASP A 141 9.36 3.34 1.42
CA ASP A 141 9.75 4.59 2.06
C ASP A 141 9.23 4.66 3.50
N GLU A 142 9.53 5.75 4.18
CA GLU A 142 9.11 5.98 5.56
C GLU A 142 7.58 6.01 5.73
N ASN A 143 6.82 6.41 4.69
CA ASN A 143 5.35 6.40 4.73
C ASN A 143 4.80 4.97 4.79
N CYS A 144 5.41 4.05 4.05
CA CYS A 144 5.07 2.62 4.12
C CYS A 144 5.33 2.06 5.52
N ILE A 145 6.51 2.35 6.08
CA ILE A 145 6.89 1.87 7.42
C ILE A 145 5.91 2.40 8.48
N VAL A 146 5.56 3.69 8.40
CA VAL A 146 4.55 4.30 9.29
C VAL A 146 3.18 3.65 9.11
N GLY A 147 2.75 3.40 7.87
CA GLY A 147 1.49 2.72 7.57
C GLY A 147 1.47 1.30 8.13
N TRP A 148 2.53 0.55 7.94
CA TRP A 148 2.68 -0.83 8.43
C TRP A 148 2.72 -0.89 9.96
N ALA A 149 3.47 0.01 10.60
CA ALA A 149 3.50 0.12 12.05
C ALA A 149 2.11 0.46 12.61
N THR A 150 1.39 1.38 11.97
CA THR A 150 0.03 1.75 12.38
C THR A 150 -0.90 0.55 12.32
N ALA A 151 -0.83 -0.26 11.25
CA ALA A 151 -1.62 -1.48 11.11
C ALA A 151 -1.23 -2.52 12.17
N PHE A 152 0.08 -2.70 12.43
CA PHE A 152 0.59 -3.61 13.45
C PHE A 152 0.09 -3.26 14.85
N TYR A 153 0.26 -2.02 15.29
CA TYR A 153 -0.20 -1.59 16.62
C TYR A 153 -1.72 -1.59 16.77
N LYS A 154 -2.44 -1.36 15.68
CA LYS A 154 -3.91 -1.50 15.69
C LYS A 154 -4.35 -2.94 15.88
N ALA A 155 -3.63 -3.88 15.27
CA ALA A 155 -3.90 -5.32 15.40
C ALA A 155 -3.45 -5.88 16.75
N VAL A 156 -2.36 -5.35 17.31
CA VAL A 156 -1.78 -5.78 18.60
C VAL A 156 -1.64 -4.57 19.54
N PRO A 157 -2.74 -4.12 20.20
CA PRO A 157 -2.74 -2.88 21.01
C PRO A 157 -1.78 -2.91 22.21
N THR A 158 -1.35 -4.08 22.66
CA THR A 158 -0.41 -4.27 23.76
C THR A 158 1.05 -4.31 23.32
N ALA A 159 1.31 -4.27 22.00
CA ALA A 159 2.65 -4.32 21.45
C ALA A 159 3.44 -3.06 21.85
N ARG A 160 4.73 -3.26 22.13
CA ARG A 160 5.70 -2.20 22.42
C ARG A 160 6.40 -1.76 21.13
N LYS A 161 7.10 -0.62 21.21
CA LYS A 161 7.91 -0.10 20.11
C LYS A 161 8.91 -1.13 19.61
N GLU A 162 9.55 -1.83 20.53
CA GLU A 162 10.55 -2.85 20.28
C GLU A 162 9.99 -4.07 19.54
N ASP A 163 8.71 -4.34 19.69
CA ASP A 163 8.04 -5.46 19.01
C ASP A 163 7.93 -5.23 17.50
N PHE A 164 7.94 -3.99 17.04
CA PHE A 164 7.93 -3.62 15.63
C PHE A 164 9.32 -3.21 15.11
N ILE A 165 10.00 -2.30 15.79
CA ILE A 165 11.29 -1.75 15.36
C ILE A 165 12.43 -2.70 15.68
N GLY A 166 12.36 -3.41 16.82
CA GLY A 166 13.44 -4.17 17.36
C GLY A 166 14.19 -3.45 18.49
N ASP A 167 14.96 -4.23 19.19
CA ASP A 167 15.92 -3.74 20.17
C ASP A 167 17.28 -3.45 19.52
N ASP A 168 18.17 -2.83 20.28
CA ASP A 168 19.54 -2.51 19.85
C ASP A 168 20.37 -3.77 19.50
N THR A 169 19.88 -4.96 19.81
CA THR A 169 20.52 -6.24 19.49
C THR A 169 20.22 -6.76 18.10
N GLY A 170 19.34 -6.08 17.34
CA GLY A 170 18.95 -6.47 15.97
C GLY A 170 18.12 -7.75 15.89
N LYS A 171 17.58 -8.22 17.01
CA LYS A 171 16.79 -9.46 17.06
C LYS A 171 15.37 -9.35 16.51
N HIS A 172 14.91 -8.16 16.16
CA HIS A 172 13.54 -7.99 15.73
C HIS A 172 13.36 -8.05 14.22
N LYS A 173 12.40 -8.86 13.85
CA LYS A 173 12.22 -9.42 12.53
C LYS A 173 11.78 -8.39 11.49
N THR A 174 11.02 -7.36 11.85
CA THR A 174 10.36 -6.52 10.85
C THR A 174 11.33 -5.57 10.15
N ILE A 175 12.16 -4.84 10.89
CA ILE A 175 13.15 -3.95 10.26
C ILE A 175 14.29 -4.71 9.62
N GLY A 176 14.71 -5.82 10.23
CA GLY A 176 15.68 -6.74 9.62
C GLY A 176 15.17 -7.26 8.29
N GLU A 177 13.91 -7.66 8.24
CA GLU A 177 13.24 -8.16 7.01
C GLU A 177 13.02 -7.06 5.97
N ILE A 178 12.78 -5.81 6.37
CA ILE A 178 12.67 -4.67 5.45
C ILE A 178 14.03 -4.31 4.84
N ARG A 179 15.12 -4.42 5.59
CA ARG A 179 16.49 -4.12 5.13
C ARG A 179 17.14 -5.23 4.34
N ASN A 180 16.90 -6.47 4.75
CA ASN A 180 17.39 -7.67 4.09
C ASN A 180 16.24 -8.65 3.92
N PRO A 181 15.34 -8.41 2.94
CA PRO A 181 14.15 -9.21 2.76
C PRO A 181 14.52 -10.67 2.44
N SER A 182 13.94 -11.59 3.20
CA SER A 182 13.98 -13.03 2.92
C SER A 182 12.59 -13.53 2.53
N VAL A 183 11.62 -13.36 3.40
CA VAL A 183 10.21 -13.71 3.16
C VAL A 183 9.56 -12.72 2.18
N PHE A 184 9.90 -11.45 2.28
CA PHE A 184 9.35 -10.40 1.41
C PHE A 184 10.21 -10.08 0.17
N ALA A 185 11.24 -10.89 -0.11
CA ALA A 185 12.16 -10.63 -1.23
C ALA A 185 11.49 -10.54 -2.61
N GLU A 186 10.33 -11.19 -2.78
CA GLU A 186 9.54 -11.14 -4.01
C GLU A 186 8.66 -9.89 -4.12
N TYR A 187 8.42 -9.19 -3.00
CA TYR A 187 7.47 -8.09 -2.92
C TYR A 187 8.12 -6.73 -2.77
N ILE A 188 9.30 -6.68 -2.15
CA ILE A 188 9.98 -5.42 -1.85
C ILE A 188 11.45 -5.44 -2.24
N HIS A 189 11.96 -4.26 -2.62
CA HIS A 189 13.40 -4.01 -2.65
C HIS A 189 13.90 -3.73 -1.22
N PRO A 190 15.17 -4.07 -0.91
CA PRO A 190 15.75 -3.74 0.38
C PRO A 190 15.60 -2.25 0.69
N TYR A 191 15.12 -1.94 1.89
CA TYR A 191 15.03 -0.55 2.35
C TYR A 191 16.42 0.00 2.64
N THR A 192 16.78 1.09 1.96
CA THR A 192 18.10 1.74 2.07
C THR A 192 18.05 3.08 2.81
N GLY A 193 16.88 3.51 3.24
CA GLY A 193 16.68 4.78 3.94
C GLY A 193 17.37 4.82 5.30
N ALA A 194 17.64 6.04 5.79
CA ALA A 194 18.21 6.26 7.11
C ALA A 194 17.15 5.99 8.19
N THR A 195 17.43 5.03 9.05
CA THR A 195 16.55 4.67 10.18
C THR A 195 16.69 5.60 11.38
N ASN A 196 17.49 6.68 11.28
CA ASN A 196 17.93 7.41 12.45
C ASN A 196 16.84 8.35 13.05
N VAL A 197 17.03 9.64 12.95
CA VAL A 197 16.24 10.61 13.73
C VAL A 197 14.79 10.72 13.22
N LYS A 198 14.59 10.77 11.91
CA LYS A 198 13.25 10.95 11.32
C LYS A 198 12.36 9.73 11.52
N PHE A 199 12.95 8.54 11.41
CA PHE A 199 12.23 7.28 11.63
C PHE A 199 11.85 7.12 13.11
N GLN A 200 12.77 7.35 14.04
CA GLN A 200 12.47 7.32 15.47
C GLN A 200 11.41 8.37 15.83
N TYR A 201 11.53 9.59 15.30
CA TYR A 201 10.53 10.62 15.48
C TYR A 201 9.13 10.21 15.00
N LEU A 202 9.03 9.61 13.81
CA LEU A 202 7.76 9.12 13.28
C LEU A 202 7.19 7.98 14.13
N MET A 203 8.04 7.09 14.61
CA MET A 203 7.63 5.98 15.47
C MET A 203 7.24 6.44 16.87
N ASP A 204 7.93 7.41 17.43
CA ASP A 204 7.56 8.03 18.69
C ASP A 204 6.21 8.75 18.56
N LYS A 205 5.98 9.46 17.45
CA LYS A 205 4.70 10.11 17.15
C LYS A 205 3.55 9.12 16.98
N LEU A 206 3.80 7.96 16.37
CA LEU A 206 2.82 6.88 16.24
C LEU A 206 2.50 6.25 17.59
N ASN A 207 3.51 5.91 18.36
CA ASN A 207 3.37 5.35 19.69
C ASN A 207 2.61 6.32 20.62
N ASP A 208 2.97 7.60 20.58
CA ASP A 208 2.27 8.69 21.25
C ASP A 208 0.78 8.77 20.88
N THR A 209 0.46 8.69 19.60
CA THR A 209 -0.92 8.80 19.12
C THR A 209 -1.77 7.61 19.55
N LEU A 210 -1.19 6.42 19.60
CA LEU A 210 -1.88 5.18 19.98
C LEU A 210 -1.98 5.04 21.50
N GLN A 211 -0.93 5.37 22.25
CA GLN A 211 -0.94 5.34 23.71
C GLN A 211 -1.77 6.47 24.32
N LYS A 212 -1.78 7.67 23.72
CA LYS A 212 -2.66 8.77 24.15
C LYS A 212 -4.13 8.39 24.13
N LYS A 213 -4.56 7.60 23.15
CA LYS A 213 -5.94 7.09 23.10
C LYS A 213 -6.23 6.07 24.20
N ASN A 214 -5.25 5.27 24.60
CA ASN A 214 -5.45 4.16 25.53
C ASN A 214 -5.19 4.53 26.99
N LEU A 215 -4.30 5.48 27.27
CA LEU A 215 -3.86 5.80 28.64
C LEU A 215 -4.17 7.22 29.08
N GLY A 216 -4.70 8.09 28.21
CA GLY A 216 -4.90 9.52 28.52
C GLY A 216 -3.60 10.27 28.81
N ALA A 217 -2.45 9.70 28.52
CA ALA A 217 -1.14 10.29 28.78
C ALA A 217 -0.68 11.10 27.55
N PHE A 218 -0.22 12.33 27.81
CA PHE A 218 0.31 13.22 26.80
C PHE A 218 1.83 13.34 27.00
N TYR A 219 2.61 12.70 26.15
CA TYR A 219 4.07 12.86 26.13
C TYR A 219 4.46 13.96 25.15
N THR A 220 5.32 14.86 25.59
CA THR A 220 5.94 15.82 24.70
C THR A 220 7.00 15.09 23.87
N PRO A 221 6.96 15.12 22.54
CA PRO A 221 8.00 14.48 21.72
C PRO A 221 9.38 15.03 22.10
N GLU A 222 10.40 14.15 22.11
CA GLU A 222 11.75 14.44 22.60
C GLU A 222 12.34 15.73 21.99
N VAL A 223 12.16 15.93 20.68
CA VAL A 223 12.61 17.15 19.99
C VAL A 223 12.01 18.44 20.59
N TYR A 224 10.76 18.41 21.02
CA TYR A 224 10.13 19.56 21.68
C TYR A 224 10.54 19.67 23.15
N ALA A 225 10.78 18.54 23.81
CA ALA A 225 11.32 18.53 25.17
C ALA A 225 12.74 19.09 25.20
N GLU A 226 13.61 18.68 24.28
CA GLU A 226 14.96 19.23 24.12
C GLU A 226 14.94 20.72 23.80
N LYS A 227 14.08 21.13 22.85
CA LYS A 227 13.95 22.54 22.49
C LYS A 227 13.41 23.39 23.64
N SER A 228 12.46 22.87 24.39
CA SER A 228 11.94 23.53 25.59
C SER A 228 13.02 23.67 26.67
N HIS A 229 13.84 22.61 26.84
CA HIS A 229 14.95 22.65 27.79
C HIS A 229 16.04 23.61 27.38
N GLU A 230 16.38 23.69 26.08
CA GLU A 230 17.30 24.70 25.53
C GLU A 230 16.79 26.13 25.79
N LEU A 231 15.52 26.40 25.49
CA LEU A 231 14.89 27.71 25.71
C LEU A 231 14.85 28.07 27.21
N LEU A 232 14.59 27.09 28.08
CA LEU A 232 14.61 27.29 29.54
C LEU A 232 16.03 27.66 30.03
N ARG A 233 17.06 26.94 29.55
CA ARG A 233 18.46 27.27 29.84
C ARG A 233 18.80 28.71 29.42
N MET A 234 18.47 29.07 28.17
CA MET A 234 18.70 30.43 27.66
C MET A 234 17.93 31.50 28.45
N ALA A 235 16.77 31.20 29.01
CA ALA A 235 16.00 32.08 29.84
C ALA A 235 16.64 32.26 31.23
N ILE A 236 17.11 31.17 31.84
CA ILE A 236 17.80 31.17 33.15
C ILE A 236 19.11 31.93 33.07
N ASP A 237 19.91 31.76 32.02
CA ASP A 237 21.19 32.46 31.80
C ASP A 237 21.02 33.97 31.60
N ARG A 238 19.79 34.45 31.31
CA ARG A 238 19.46 35.86 31.15
C ARG A 238 18.96 36.51 32.42
N VAL A 239 18.72 35.75 33.49
CA VAL A 239 18.32 36.33 34.78
C VAL A 239 19.59 36.86 35.50
N PRO A 240 19.68 38.16 35.79
CA PRO A 240 20.81 38.68 36.55
C PRO A 240 20.88 37.99 37.91
N ALA A 241 22.08 37.57 38.31
CA ALA A 241 22.31 37.10 39.66
C ALA A 241 22.00 38.31 40.62
N GLY A 242 20.91 38.15 41.39
CA GLY A 242 20.51 39.13 42.41
C GLY A 242 21.41 39.11 43.63
#